data_91cff9b94b05353cf1758cba7755fbc5
#
_entry.id   91cff9b94b05353cf1758cba7755fbc5
#
_cell.length_a   1.000
_cell.length_b   1.000
_cell.length_c   1.000
_cell.angle_alpha   90.00
_cell.angle_beta   90.00
_cell.angle_gamma   90.00
#
_symmetry.space_group_name_H-M   'P 1'
#
loop_
_entity.id
_entity.type
_entity.pdbx_description
1 polymer ?
#
loop_
_entity_poly.entity_id
_entity_poly.type
_entity_poly.pdbx_seq_one_letter_code
_entity_poly.pdbx_strand_id
1 'polypeptide(L)'
;MSRLEKRMEANLQSLFTNALRNGIPQNQLQRISRVENSIKPKYTTKPVNKKYYMMIFSIICVLLAAGIPQEHYGQPLQYLNALFKVRVFDPFGKCWLHPSYTTYDLMRPIAKCDVYRNLSEVPIVQNMTRQHFLQNFAYTGTPVLIKGGAATWPALNTFSYKYFKRLYTDMNAFEDFETYRCQFFEYKTNLRSLRDVFKMSKRRAALKKDQWYIGWSNCLPRIQTILRRHYQRPAFLPVDSESSSLDWIFMGGSGRGAMMHIDAVNRPSWQAMIKGKKTWTIQPPPECLLHSSKRLQVTMEPGDILVVDTNKWYHSTYIHPEGGLAITIGSEYD
;
A
#
# COMPACT_ATOMS: atom_id res chain seq x y z
N MET A 1 -21.56 -30.53 17.70
CA MET A 1 -20.26 -29.89 17.94
C MET A 1 -19.17 -30.67 17.24
N SER A 2 -18.46 -30.06 16.31
CA SER A 2 -17.39 -30.73 15.55
C SER A 2 -16.16 -30.96 16.44
N ARG A 3 -15.26 -31.85 16.03
CA ARG A 3 -13.99 -32.13 16.74
C ARG A 3 -13.13 -30.87 16.85
N LEU A 4 -13.27 -29.93 15.90
CA LEU A 4 -12.58 -28.63 15.86
C LEU A 4 -13.15 -27.68 16.94
N GLU A 5 -14.47 -27.61 17.07
CA GLU A 5 -15.14 -26.78 18.09
C GLU A 5 -14.77 -27.19 19.52
N LYS A 6 -14.74 -28.50 19.80
CA LYS A 6 -14.30 -29.03 21.11
C LYS A 6 -12.85 -28.64 21.42
N ARG A 7 -11.97 -28.65 20.42
CA ARG A 7 -10.56 -28.30 20.57
C ARG A 7 -10.35 -26.79 20.79
N MET A 8 -11.15 -25.97 20.11
CA MET A 8 -11.16 -24.51 20.32
C MET A 8 -11.68 -24.13 21.68
N GLU A 9 -12.73 -24.78 22.15
CA GLU A 9 -13.31 -24.55 23.49
C GLU A 9 -12.34 -24.94 24.61
N ALA A 10 -11.64 -26.07 24.48
CA ALA A 10 -10.59 -26.48 25.40
C ALA A 10 -9.41 -25.49 25.45
N ASN A 11 -9.00 -24.98 24.28
CA ASN A 11 -7.93 -23.97 24.21
C ASN A 11 -8.37 -22.63 24.86
N LEU A 12 -9.60 -22.18 24.64
CA LEU A 12 -10.17 -20.98 25.25
C LEU A 12 -10.24 -21.12 26.78
N GLN A 13 -10.67 -22.26 27.30
CA GLN A 13 -10.69 -22.53 28.75
C GLN A 13 -9.28 -22.53 29.34
N SER A 14 -8.30 -23.09 28.63
CA SER A 14 -6.90 -23.06 29.07
C SER A 14 -6.35 -21.62 29.12
N LEU A 15 -6.62 -20.79 28.10
CA LEU A 15 -6.22 -19.38 28.07
C LEU A 15 -6.88 -18.58 29.20
N PHE A 16 -8.16 -18.83 29.46
CA PHE A 16 -8.89 -18.17 30.55
C PHE A 16 -8.31 -18.52 31.92
N THR A 17 -7.99 -19.79 32.14
CA THR A 17 -7.38 -20.26 33.38
C THR A 17 -5.97 -19.68 33.59
N ASN A 18 -5.17 -19.59 32.52
CA ASN A 18 -3.85 -18.97 32.55
C ASN A 18 -3.91 -17.47 32.86
N ALA A 19 -4.89 -16.77 32.27
CA ALA A 19 -5.08 -15.33 32.53
C ALA A 19 -5.44 -15.06 33.99
N LEU A 20 -6.28 -15.89 34.60
CA LEU A 20 -6.59 -15.82 36.04
C LEU A 20 -5.36 -16.10 36.91
N ARG A 21 -4.53 -17.09 36.57
CA ARG A 21 -3.28 -17.41 37.29
C ARG A 21 -2.27 -16.28 37.22
N ASN A 22 -2.27 -15.52 36.12
CA ASN A 22 -1.40 -14.35 35.95
C ASN A 22 -1.97 -13.06 36.54
N GLY A 23 -2.99 -13.16 37.39
CA GLY A 23 -3.51 -12.04 38.19
C GLY A 23 -4.48 -11.11 37.46
N ILE A 24 -5.00 -11.51 36.29
CA ILE A 24 -6.03 -10.71 35.59
C ILE A 24 -7.37 -10.90 36.30
N PRO A 25 -8.01 -9.81 36.81
CA PRO A 25 -9.24 -9.92 37.59
C PRO A 25 -10.38 -10.51 36.75
N GLN A 26 -11.17 -11.39 37.36
CA GLN A 26 -12.27 -12.08 36.70
C GLN A 26 -13.32 -11.13 36.06
N ASN A 27 -13.54 -9.96 36.63
CA ASN A 27 -14.44 -8.93 36.10
C ASN A 27 -13.95 -8.33 34.75
N GLN A 28 -12.63 -8.26 34.54
CA GLN A 28 -12.06 -7.82 33.25
C GLN A 28 -12.24 -8.89 32.17
N LEU A 29 -12.05 -10.16 32.51
CA LEU A 29 -12.28 -11.26 31.60
C LEU A 29 -13.77 -11.40 31.22
N GLN A 30 -14.68 -11.17 32.16
CA GLN A 30 -16.12 -11.12 31.89
C GLN A 30 -16.54 -9.94 31.01
N ARG A 31 -15.84 -8.79 31.09
CA ARG A 31 -16.07 -7.68 30.16
C ARG A 31 -15.70 -8.04 28.73
N ILE A 32 -14.58 -8.73 28.53
CA ILE A 32 -14.15 -9.21 27.21
C ILE A 32 -15.20 -10.17 26.63
N SER A 33 -15.71 -11.13 27.42
CA SER A 33 -16.72 -12.05 26.97
C SER A 33 -18.09 -11.39 26.68
N ARG A 34 -18.44 -10.30 27.37
CA ARG A 34 -19.65 -9.51 27.09
C ARG A 34 -19.50 -8.71 25.78
N VAL A 35 -18.31 -8.18 25.49
CA VAL A 35 -18.03 -7.50 24.22
C VAL A 35 -18.10 -8.50 23.05
N GLU A 36 -17.59 -9.71 23.23
CA GLU A 36 -17.66 -10.78 22.23
C GLU A 36 -19.13 -11.20 21.95
N ASN A 37 -19.97 -11.29 22.99
CA ASN A 37 -21.39 -11.58 22.82
C ASN A 37 -22.21 -10.41 22.23
N SER A 38 -21.73 -9.17 22.33
CA SER A 38 -22.37 -8.01 21.68
C SER A 38 -21.94 -7.83 20.22
N ILE A 39 -20.81 -8.43 19.83
CA ILE A 39 -20.26 -8.41 18.46
C ILE A 39 -20.76 -9.61 17.65
N LYS A 40 -21.40 -10.60 18.26
CA LYS A 40 -22.02 -11.69 17.48
C LYS A 40 -23.04 -11.07 16.53
N PRO A 41 -22.80 -11.11 15.22
CA PRO A 41 -23.79 -10.62 14.27
C PRO A 41 -25.07 -11.44 14.47
N LYS A 42 -26.22 -10.80 14.60
CA LYS A 42 -27.54 -11.41 14.56
C LYS A 42 -27.86 -11.95 13.16
N TYR A 43 -26.95 -12.76 12.62
CA TYR A 43 -27.20 -13.50 11.40
C TYR A 43 -27.41 -14.96 11.81
N THR A 44 -28.65 -15.33 12.00
CA THR A 44 -29.06 -16.73 11.88
C THR A 44 -28.87 -17.11 10.41
N THR A 45 -27.66 -17.48 10.04
CA THR A 45 -27.42 -18.18 8.79
C THR A 45 -28.03 -19.56 8.98
N LYS A 46 -29.20 -19.81 8.36
CA LYS A 46 -29.64 -21.18 8.12
C LYS A 46 -28.46 -21.91 7.48
N PRO A 47 -28.09 -23.12 7.95
CA PRO A 47 -26.97 -23.85 7.35
C PRO A 47 -27.24 -23.99 5.86
N VAL A 48 -26.45 -23.32 5.04
CA VAL A 48 -26.57 -23.45 3.59
C VAL A 48 -26.21 -24.89 3.25
N ASN A 49 -27.14 -25.56 2.63
CA ASN A 49 -27.10 -27.00 2.37
C ASN A 49 -25.82 -27.32 1.57
N LYS A 50 -24.95 -28.20 2.09
CA LYS A 50 -23.69 -28.62 1.48
C LYS A 50 -23.84 -29.05 0.01
N LYS A 51 -25.03 -29.57 -0.34
CA LYS A 51 -25.43 -29.90 -1.72
C LYS A 51 -25.44 -28.65 -2.64
N TYR A 52 -25.78 -27.46 -2.11
CA TYR A 52 -25.82 -26.23 -2.90
C TYR A 52 -24.42 -25.79 -3.30
N TYR A 53 -23.43 -25.88 -2.41
CA TYR A 53 -22.03 -25.57 -2.74
C TYR A 53 -21.45 -26.55 -3.75
N MET A 54 -21.75 -27.83 -3.60
CA MET A 54 -21.34 -28.86 -4.58
C MET A 54 -21.98 -28.62 -5.95
N MET A 55 -23.25 -28.23 -6.00
CA MET A 55 -23.93 -27.91 -7.24
C MET A 55 -23.35 -26.68 -7.94
N ILE A 56 -23.10 -25.61 -7.20
CA ILE A 56 -22.46 -24.38 -7.72
C ILE A 56 -21.03 -24.67 -8.22
N PHE A 57 -20.26 -25.43 -7.45
CA PHE A 57 -18.90 -25.83 -7.84
C PHE A 57 -18.94 -26.70 -9.11
N SER A 58 -19.88 -27.66 -9.21
CA SER A 58 -20.05 -28.46 -10.41
C SER A 58 -20.47 -27.64 -11.63
N ILE A 59 -21.36 -26.65 -11.46
CA ILE A 59 -21.77 -25.75 -12.55
C ILE A 59 -20.56 -24.92 -13.03
N ILE A 60 -19.75 -24.40 -12.10
CA ILE A 60 -18.53 -23.65 -12.44
C ILE A 60 -17.53 -24.54 -13.20
N CYS A 61 -17.33 -25.77 -12.74
CA CYS A 61 -16.45 -26.72 -13.43
C CYS A 61 -16.97 -27.10 -14.82
N VAL A 62 -18.26 -27.28 -14.99
CA VAL A 62 -18.89 -27.57 -16.29
C VAL A 62 -18.78 -26.39 -17.24
N LEU A 63 -18.99 -25.17 -16.75
CA LEU A 63 -18.83 -23.94 -17.55
C LEU A 63 -17.38 -23.75 -18.01
N LEU A 64 -16.41 -24.02 -17.13
CA LEU A 64 -14.99 -23.97 -17.45
C LEU A 64 -14.58 -25.05 -18.46
N ALA A 65 -15.15 -26.26 -18.35
CA ALA A 65 -14.88 -27.37 -19.26
C ALA A 65 -15.55 -27.20 -20.63
N ALA A 66 -16.66 -26.46 -20.71
CA ALA A 66 -17.41 -26.27 -21.95
C ALA A 66 -16.79 -25.24 -22.91
N GLY A 67 -15.67 -24.58 -22.54
CA GLY A 67 -14.97 -23.65 -23.43
C GLY A 67 -15.79 -22.42 -23.86
N ILE A 68 -16.75 -21.99 -23.03
CA ILE A 68 -17.61 -20.84 -23.35
C ILE A 68 -16.74 -19.57 -23.47
N PRO A 69 -16.92 -18.74 -24.53
CA PRO A 69 -16.16 -17.53 -24.72
C PRO A 69 -16.21 -16.60 -23.50
N GLN A 70 -15.11 -15.97 -23.19
CA GLN A 70 -14.86 -15.15 -21.98
C GLN A 70 -15.92 -14.04 -21.79
N GLU A 71 -16.45 -13.53 -22.88
CA GLU A 71 -17.49 -12.49 -22.92
C GLU A 71 -18.83 -12.90 -22.28
N HIS A 72 -19.11 -14.21 -22.18
CA HIS A 72 -20.36 -14.71 -21.61
C HIS A 72 -20.28 -15.06 -20.10
N TYR A 73 -19.07 -15.04 -19.49
CA TYR A 73 -18.92 -15.31 -18.04
C TYR A 73 -19.25 -14.10 -17.16
N GLY A 74 -19.30 -12.89 -17.71
CA GLY A 74 -19.44 -11.67 -16.94
C GLY A 74 -20.73 -11.59 -16.10
N GLN A 75 -21.85 -12.02 -16.64
CA GLN A 75 -23.15 -11.91 -15.96
C GLN A 75 -23.32 -12.88 -14.79
N PRO A 76 -23.05 -14.20 -14.91
CA PRO A 76 -23.16 -15.13 -13.79
C PRO A 76 -22.24 -14.78 -12.62
N LEU A 77 -21.03 -14.27 -12.88
CA LEU A 77 -20.08 -13.88 -11.87
C LEU A 77 -20.49 -12.59 -11.13
N GLN A 78 -21.16 -11.63 -11.80
CA GLN A 78 -21.76 -10.49 -11.16
C GLN A 78 -22.88 -10.88 -10.19
N TYR A 79 -23.71 -11.84 -10.57
CA TYR A 79 -24.75 -12.39 -9.68
C TYR A 79 -24.15 -13.07 -8.45
N LEU A 80 -23.07 -13.83 -8.62
CA LEU A 80 -22.35 -14.46 -7.52
C LEU A 80 -21.73 -13.42 -6.58
N ASN A 81 -21.10 -12.37 -7.09
CA ASN A 81 -20.57 -11.27 -6.30
C ASN A 81 -21.68 -10.53 -5.53
N ALA A 82 -22.84 -10.32 -6.13
CA ALA A 82 -23.98 -9.69 -5.50
C ALA A 82 -24.59 -10.57 -4.39
N LEU A 83 -24.70 -11.89 -4.63
CA LEU A 83 -25.22 -12.86 -3.67
C LEU A 83 -24.34 -13.03 -2.43
N PHE A 84 -23.02 -13.01 -2.61
CA PHE A 84 -22.08 -13.22 -1.50
C PHE A 84 -21.59 -11.90 -0.88
N LYS A 85 -21.98 -10.73 -1.42
CA LYS A 85 -21.49 -9.39 -1.01
C LYS A 85 -19.95 -9.29 -0.93
N VAL A 86 -19.26 -10.11 -1.69
CA VAL A 86 -17.80 -10.18 -1.72
C VAL A 86 -17.36 -9.90 -3.15
N ARG A 87 -16.56 -8.87 -3.37
CA ARG A 87 -15.88 -8.65 -4.66
C ARG A 87 -14.72 -9.63 -4.83
N VAL A 88 -15.02 -10.90 -5.00
CA VAL A 88 -14.01 -11.92 -5.26
C VAL A 88 -13.65 -11.96 -6.74
N PHE A 89 -14.59 -11.57 -7.60
CA PHE A 89 -14.41 -11.57 -9.05
C PHE A 89 -14.75 -10.21 -9.65
N ASP A 90 -13.84 -9.65 -10.42
CA ASP A 90 -14.11 -8.50 -11.28
C ASP A 90 -14.04 -8.97 -12.76
N PRO A 91 -15.19 -9.29 -13.40
CA PRO A 91 -15.22 -9.81 -14.77
C PRO A 91 -14.78 -8.79 -15.81
N PHE A 92 -14.71 -7.50 -15.45
CA PHE A 92 -14.27 -6.41 -16.33
C PHE A 92 -12.87 -5.90 -15.95
N GLY A 93 -12.27 -6.43 -14.89
CA GLY A 93 -10.91 -6.13 -14.49
C GLY A 93 -9.89 -6.93 -15.31
N LYS A 94 -8.66 -6.41 -15.40
CA LYS A 94 -7.53 -7.15 -16.00
C LYS A 94 -7.19 -8.42 -15.19
N CYS A 95 -7.64 -8.52 -13.93
CA CYS A 95 -7.52 -9.69 -13.07
C CYS A 95 -8.91 -10.15 -12.61
N TRP A 96 -9.25 -11.38 -12.88
CA TRP A 96 -10.54 -12.00 -12.49
C TRP A 96 -10.67 -12.21 -10.99
N LEU A 97 -9.56 -12.42 -10.32
CA LEU A 97 -9.46 -12.53 -8.87
C LEU A 97 -8.83 -11.27 -8.32
N HIS A 98 -9.49 -10.61 -7.37
CA HIS A 98 -8.84 -9.62 -6.52
C HIS A 98 -8.08 -10.38 -5.44
N PRO A 99 -6.76 -10.60 -5.60
CA PRO A 99 -5.99 -11.24 -4.55
C PRO A 99 -5.98 -10.33 -3.33
N SER A 100 -6.25 -10.92 -2.18
CA SER A 100 -6.03 -10.20 -0.92
C SER A 100 -4.54 -9.89 -0.77
N TYR A 101 -4.20 -8.93 0.05
CA TYR A 101 -2.82 -8.57 0.38
C TYR A 101 -2.00 -9.79 0.81
N THR A 102 -2.61 -10.70 1.59
CA THR A 102 -2.04 -11.98 2.00
C THR A 102 -1.76 -12.92 0.83
N THR A 103 -2.58 -12.90 -0.21
CA THR A 103 -2.38 -13.74 -1.39
C THR A 103 -1.17 -13.29 -2.20
N TYR A 104 -0.97 -11.97 -2.36
CA TYR A 104 0.23 -11.43 -2.99
C TYR A 104 1.49 -11.82 -2.22
N ASP A 105 1.46 -11.71 -0.91
CA ASP A 105 2.58 -12.03 -0.04
C ASP A 105 2.97 -13.52 -0.10
N LEU A 106 1.96 -14.40 -0.18
CA LEU A 106 2.16 -15.85 -0.31
C LEU A 106 2.66 -16.27 -1.71
N MET A 107 2.31 -15.53 -2.75
CA MET A 107 2.62 -15.90 -4.14
C MET A 107 3.85 -15.20 -4.70
N ARG A 108 4.44 -14.24 -3.99
CA ARG A 108 5.67 -13.58 -4.43
C ARG A 108 6.84 -14.59 -4.51
N PRO A 109 7.80 -14.37 -5.40
CA PRO A 109 9.02 -15.17 -5.42
C PRO A 109 9.75 -15.11 -4.08
N ILE A 110 10.33 -16.25 -3.66
CA ILE A 110 11.18 -16.30 -2.46
C ILE A 110 12.39 -15.39 -2.66
N ALA A 111 12.65 -14.53 -1.69
CA ALA A 111 13.73 -13.57 -1.79
C ALA A 111 15.10 -14.22 -1.68
N LYS A 112 16.07 -13.69 -2.43
CA LYS A 112 17.49 -14.02 -2.26
C LYS A 112 18.04 -13.24 -1.08
N CYS A 113 18.36 -13.92 0.02
CA CYS A 113 18.68 -13.29 1.31
C CYS A 113 20.06 -12.61 1.38
N ASP A 114 20.89 -12.79 0.38
CA ASP A 114 22.24 -12.20 0.38
C ASP A 114 22.25 -10.67 0.41
N VAL A 115 21.24 -10.04 -0.20
CA VAL A 115 21.06 -8.59 -0.23
C VAL A 115 20.96 -7.98 1.17
N TYR A 116 20.48 -8.74 2.15
CA TYR A 116 20.20 -8.25 3.51
C TYR A 116 21.33 -8.48 4.51
N ARG A 117 22.31 -9.35 4.19
CA ARG A 117 23.29 -9.87 5.16
C ARG A 117 24.15 -8.81 5.84
N ASN A 118 24.69 -7.89 5.07
CA ASN A 118 25.71 -6.95 5.54
C ASN A 118 25.20 -5.51 5.68
N LEU A 119 23.89 -5.31 5.57
CA LEU A 119 23.33 -3.98 5.62
C LEU A 119 22.88 -3.64 7.06
N SER A 120 23.65 -2.76 7.71
CA SER A 120 23.38 -2.29 9.07
C SER A 120 22.55 -1.00 9.12
N GLU A 121 22.60 -0.22 8.05
CA GLU A 121 21.91 1.06 7.87
C GLU A 121 21.68 1.33 6.37
N VAL A 122 20.81 2.28 6.05
CA VAL A 122 20.63 2.73 4.67
C VAL A 122 21.78 3.66 4.30
N PRO A 123 22.60 3.35 3.29
CA PRO A 123 23.65 4.25 2.83
C PRO A 123 23.11 5.63 2.47
N ILE A 124 23.84 6.67 2.88
CA ILE A 124 23.52 8.06 2.57
C ILE A 124 24.63 8.62 1.70
N VAL A 125 24.28 9.09 0.51
CA VAL A 125 25.24 9.58 -0.48
C VAL A 125 24.87 10.99 -0.90
N GLN A 126 25.87 11.86 -1.00
CA GLN A 126 25.75 13.19 -1.61
C GLN A 126 26.39 13.16 -3.01
N ASN A 127 25.89 14.02 -3.90
CA ASN A 127 26.43 14.14 -5.26
C ASN A 127 26.52 12.80 -6.01
N MET A 128 25.43 12.02 -5.99
CA MET A 128 25.35 10.73 -6.66
C MET A 128 25.60 10.86 -8.16
N THR A 129 26.66 10.23 -8.65
CA THR A 129 26.92 10.11 -10.09
C THR A 129 26.16 8.89 -10.65
N ARG A 130 25.84 8.93 -11.94
CA ARG A 130 25.19 7.81 -12.62
C ARG A 130 26.03 6.54 -12.59
N GLN A 131 27.35 6.68 -12.81
CA GLN A 131 28.24 5.55 -12.77
C GLN A 131 28.28 4.90 -11.38
N HIS A 132 28.40 5.71 -10.31
CA HIS A 132 28.40 5.22 -8.95
C HIS A 132 27.06 4.52 -8.60
N PHE A 133 25.95 5.11 -9.02
CA PHE A 133 24.61 4.54 -8.83
C PHE A 133 24.47 3.19 -9.53
N LEU A 134 24.86 3.12 -10.82
CA LEU A 134 24.76 1.89 -11.62
C LEU A 134 25.59 0.76 -11.03
N GLN A 135 26.79 1.05 -10.59
CA GLN A 135 27.71 0.03 -10.05
C GLN A 135 27.29 -0.52 -8.68
N ASN A 136 26.67 0.33 -7.82
CA ASN A 136 26.49 -0.03 -6.42
C ASN A 136 25.03 -0.18 -5.98
N PHE A 137 24.07 0.40 -6.71
CA PHE A 137 22.70 0.50 -6.21
C PHE A 137 21.61 0.10 -7.21
N ALA A 138 21.74 0.47 -8.48
CA ALA A 138 20.66 0.44 -9.47
C ALA A 138 19.85 -0.88 -9.47
N TYR A 139 20.53 -2.02 -9.45
CA TYR A 139 19.91 -3.35 -9.56
C TYR A 139 20.33 -4.31 -8.44
N THR A 140 21.08 -3.82 -7.47
CA THR A 140 21.58 -4.66 -6.36
C THR A 140 20.50 -4.99 -5.34
N GLY A 141 19.43 -4.21 -5.28
CA GLY A 141 18.42 -4.25 -4.23
C GLY A 141 18.84 -3.53 -2.94
N THR A 142 20.05 -2.95 -2.88
CA THR A 142 20.51 -2.14 -1.76
C THR A 142 19.80 -0.79 -1.78
N PRO A 143 19.07 -0.40 -0.73
CA PRO A 143 18.45 0.91 -0.66
C PRO A 143 19.52 2.00 -0.47
N VAL A 144 19.23 3.22 -0.96
CA VAL A 144 20.15 4.35 -0.77
C VAL A 144 19.39 5.67 -0.68
N LEU A 145 19.78 6.53 0.25
CA LEU A 145 19.31 7.92 0.34
C LEU A 145 20.31 8.84 -0.37
N ILE A 146 19.84 9.56 -1.35
CA ILE A 146 20.60 10.58 -2.06
C ILE A 146 20.21 11.95 -1.49
N LYS A 147 21.11 12.55 -0.72
CA LYS A 147 20.92 13.88 -0.13
C LYS A 147 20.95 14.94 -1.22
N GLY A 148 19.90 15.76 -1.24
CA GLY A 148 19.79 16.86 -2.18
C GLY A 148 19.60 16.45 -3.65
N GLY A 149 19.28 15.16 -3.92
CA GLY A 149 19.10 14.66 -5.30
C GLY A 149 18.01 15.36 -6.12
N ALA A 150 17.06 16.01 -5.45
CA ALA A 150 15.99 16.81 -6.05
C ALA A 150 16.07 18.31 -5.67
N ALA A 151 17.20 18.80 -5.16
CA ALA A 151 17.33 20.14 -4.62
C ALA A 151 17.04 21.26 -5.65
N THR A 152 17.21 20.98 -6.94
CA THR A 152 16.97 21.92 -8.04
C THR A 152 15.55 21.88 -8.60
N TRP A 153 14.69 21.00 -8.11
CA TRP A 153 13.35 20.84 -8.67
C TRP A 153 12.42 21.99 -8.29
N PRO A 154 11.77 22.63 -9.27
CA PRO A 154 10.77 23.67 -9.02
C PRO A 154 9.63 23.22 -8.09
N ALA A 155 9.37 21.92 -8.03
CA ALA A 155 8.35 21.30 -7.19
C ALA A 155 8.52 21.68 -5.70
N LEU A 156 9.75 21.83 -5.20
CA LEU A 156 10.03 22.21 -3.82
C LEU A 156 9.35 23.52 -3.40
N ASN A 157 9.26 24.47 -4.34
CA ASN A 157 8.63 25.77 -4.11
C ASN A 157 7.17 25.83 -4.56
N THR A 158 6.80 25.02 -5.56
CA THR A 158 5.49 25.11 -6.24
C THR A 158 4.44 24.22 -5.58
N PHE A 159 4.80 22.98 -5.23
CA PHE A 159 3.81 21.98 -4.80
C PHE A 159 3.31 22.29 -3.40
N SER A 160 1.99 22.21 -3.27
CA SER A 160 1.25 22.41 -2.01
C SER A 160 -0.13 21.79 -2.16
N TYR A 161 -0.83 21.58 -1.07
CA TYR A 161 -2.23 21.18 -1.11
C TYR A 161 -3.08 22.12 -2.00
N LYS A 162 -2.86 23.43 -1.87
CA LYS A 162 -3.57 24.45 -2.66
C LYS A 162 -3.27 24.32 -4.16
N TYR A 163 -2.01 24.04 -4.50
CA TYR A 163 -1.58 23.86 -5.90
C TYR A 163 -2.31 22.66 -6.52
N PHE A 164 -2.24 21.48 -5.90
CA PHE A 164 -2.92 20.29 -6.42
C PHE A 164 -4.43 20.48 -6.47
N LYS A 165 -5.04 21.01 -5.40
CA LYS A 165 -6.48 21.31 -5.40
C LYS A 165 -6.89 22.15 -6.60
N ARG A 166 -6.18 23.27 -6.84
CA ARG A 166 -6.46 24.15 -7.97
C ARG A 166 -6.28 23.44 -9.30
N LEU A 167 -5.16 22.74 -9.50
CA LEU A 167 -4.88 22.02 -10.74
C LEU A 167 -5.99 21.03 -11.09
N TYR A 168 -6.36 20.15 -10.18
CA TYR A 168 -7.40 19.14 -10.44
C TYR A 168 -8.80 19.75 -10.58
N THR A 169 -9.09 20.86 -9.90
CA THR A 169 -10.37 21.57 -10.00
C THR A 169 -10.49 22.33 -11.31
N ASP A 170 -9.47 23.14 -11.66
CA ASP A 170 -9.48 23.99 -12.85
C ASP A 170 -9.47 23.13 -14.14
N MET A 171 -8.85 21.97 -14.08
CA MET A 171 -8.82 21.01 -15.19
C MET A 171 -10.05 20.10 -15.23
N ASN A 172 -10.98 20.21 -14.29
CA ASN A 172 -12.13 19.31 -14.12
C ASN A 172 -11.72 17.81 -14.16
N ALA A 173 -10.61 17.47 -13.49
CA ALA A 173 -9.92 16.21 -13.66
C ALA A 173 -10.46 15.04 -12.81
N PHE A 174 -11.45 15.27 -11.95
CA PHE A 174 -11.92 14.24 -11.01
C PHE A 174 -12.69 13.12 -11.70
N GLU A 175 -13.52 13.47 -12.67
CA GLU A 175 -14.30 12.48 -13.44
C GLU A 175 -13.38 11.62 -14.31
N ASP A 176 -12.42 12.27 -15.00
CA ASP A 176 -11.42 11.55 -15.75
C ASP A 176 -10.57 10.63 -14.86
N PHE A 177 -10.19 11.09 -13.66
CA PHE A 177 -9.44 10.29 -12.71
C PHE A 177 -10.16 8.98 -12.36
N GLU A 178 -11.47 9.04 -12.16
CA GLU A 178 -12.31 7.88 -11.90
C GLU A 178 -12.50 7.01 -13.15
N THR A 179 -12.76 7.63 -14.31
CA THR A 179 -12.96 6.95 -15.60
C THR A 179 -11.72 6.20 -16.07
N TYR A 180 -10.55 6.82 -15.97
CA TYR A 180 -9.26 6.19 -16.28
C TYR A 180 -8.82 5.19 -15.20
N ARG A 181 -9.60 5.03 -14.12
CA ARG A 181 -9.28 4.16 -13.00
C ARG A 181 -7.89 4.41 -12.43
N CYS A 182 -7.52 5.68 -12.29
CA CYS A 182 -6.30 6.06 -11.60
C CYS A 182 -6.34 5.53 -10.17
N GLN A 183 -5.23 5.01 -9.70
CA GLN A 183 -5.18 4.42 -8.37
C GLN A 183 -5.23 5.50 -7.29
N PHE A 184 -5.97 5.23 -6.24
CA PHE A 184 -6.08 6.05 -5.05
C PHE A 184 -5.90 5.17 -3.81
N PHE A 185 -4.98 5.56 -2.94
CA PHE A 185 -4.67 4.85 -1.69
C PHE A 185 -5.08 5.69 -0.49
N GLU A 186 -5.97 5.15 0.30
CA GLU A 186 -6.39 5.72 1.58
C GLU A 186 -5.61 5.10 2.72
N TYR A 187 -4.69 5.84 3.31
CA TYR A 187 -3.92 5.38 4.46
C TYR A 187 -4.52 5.95 5.75
N LYS A 188 -5.20 5.12 6.55
CA LYS A 188 -5.81 5.51 7.84
C LYS A 188 -6.62 6.81 7.79
N THR A 189 -7.43 6.98 6.77
CA THR A 189 -8.30 8.13 6.59
C THR A 189 -9.69 7.67 6.14
N ASN A 190 -10.68 8.53 6.31
CA ASN A 190 -12.04 8.33 5.79
C ASN A 190 -12.26 8.99 4.41
N LEU A 191 -11.19 9.46 3.78
CA LEU A 191 -11.24 10.01 2.42
C LEU A 191 -11.22 8.85 1.42
N ARG A 192 -12.22 8.79 0.55
CA ARG A 192 -12.43 7.66 -0.37
C ARG A 192 -12.04 7.95 -1.81
N SER A 193 -11.83 9.21 -2.14
CA SER A 193 -11.51 9.66 -3.49
C SER A 193 -10.62 10.90 -3.47
N LEU A 194 -9.95 11.16 -4.58
CA LEU A 194 -9.19 12.40 -4.74
C LEU A 194 -10.10 13.64 -4.68
N ARG A 195 -11.36 13.49 -5.08
CA ARG A 195 -12.39 14.54 -4.96
C ARG A 195 -12.66 14.86 -3.48
N ASP A 196 -12.74 13.86 -2.60
CA ASP A 196 -12.94 14.08 -1.15
C ASP A 196 -11.77 14.80 -0.54
N VAL A 197 -10.54 14.44 -0.95
CA VAL A 197 -9.31 15.10 -0.50
C VAL A 197 -9.39 16.61 -0.77
N PHE A 198 -9.74 17.02 -1.97
CA PHE A 198 -9.76 18.43 -2.34
C PHE A 198 -11.04 19.17 -1.93
N LYS A 199 -12.07 18.46 -1.43
CA LYS A 199 -13.26 19.04 -0.78
C LYS A 199 -13.12 19.22 0.74
N MET A 200 -12.08 18.67 1.37
CA MET A 200 -11.93 18.76 2.82
C MET A 200 -11.84 20.21 3.30
N SER A 201 -12.17 20.44 4.58
CA SER A 201 -12.12 21.76 5.21
C SER A 201 -10.69 22.30 5.27
N LYS A 202 -10.54 23.63 5.27
CA LYS A 202 -9.23 24.31 5.39
C LYS A 202 -8.47 23.87 6.66
N ARG A 203 -9.18 23.64 7.78
CA ARG A 203 -8.56 23.20 9.04
C ARG A 203 -7.99 21.79 8.92
N ARG A 204 -8.69 20.88 8.25
CA ARG A 204 -8.23 19.51 8.02
C ARG A 204 -7.06 19.49 7.01
N ALA A 205 -7.18 20.23 5.92
CA ALA A 205 -6.09 20.36 4.94
C ALA A 205 -4.79 20.91 5.55
N ALA A 206 -4.92 21.80 6.55
CA ALA A 206 -3.81 22.34 7.32
C ALA A 206 -3.36 21.46 8.51
N LEU A 207 -3.81 20.19 8.58
CA LEU A 207 -3.49 19.22 9.63
C LEU A 207 -3.89 19.66 11.07
N LYS A 208 -4.80 20.62 11.19
CA LYS A 208 -5.32 21.13 12.48
C LYS A 208 -6.54 20.38 12.99
N LYS A 209 -7.02 19.40 12.23
CA LYS A 209 -8.17 18.55 12.54
C LYS A 209 -8.04 17.25 11.76
N ASP A 210 -8.41 16.11 12.35
CA ASP A 210 -8.48 14.79 11.74
C ASP A 210 -7.32 14.48 10.78
N GLN A 211 -6.35 13.76 11.25
CA GLN A 211 -5.16 13.38 10.47
C GLN A 211 -5.55 12.63 9.20
N TRP A 212 -4.77 12.83 8.15
CA TRP A 212 -4.98 12.18 6.87
C TRP A 212 -3.65 11.95 6.15
N TYR A 213 -3.57 10.87 5.42
CA TYR A 213 -2.47 10.57 4.51
C TYR A 213 -3.02 9.75 3.36
N ILE A 214 -2.70 10.13 2.14
CA ILE A 214 -3.18 9.51 0.91
C ILE A 214 -2.07 9.38 -0.11
N GLY A 215 -2.25 8.47 -1.06
CA GLY A 215 -1.45 8.38 -2.26
C GLY A 215 -2.33 8.27 -3.48
N TRP A 216 -1.83 8.70 -4.63
CA TRP A 216 -2.52 8.50 -5.90
C TRP A 216 -1.54 8.40 -7.06
N SER A 217 -1.95 7.68 -8.12
CA SER A 217 -1.21 7.66 -9.38
C SER A 217 -1.55 8.88 -10.22
N ASN A 218 -0.52 9.53 -10.75
CA ASN A 218 -0.67 10.61 -11.72
C ASN A 218 -0.85 10.02 -13.13
N CYS A 219 -2.00 9.39 -13.39
CA CYS A 219 -2.27 8.63 -14.60
C CYS A 219 -2.94 9.43 -15.72
N LEU A 220 -3.31 10.70 -15.47
CA LEU A 220 -3.93 11.55 -16.48
C LEU A 220 -2.87 12.28 -17.31
N PRO A 221 -2.69 12.02 -18.63
CA PRO A 221 -1.60 12.60 -19.41
C PRO A 221 -1.53 14.13 -19.37
N ARG A 222 -2.69 14.80 -19.40
CA ARG A 222 -2.76 16.27 -19.33
C ARG A 222 -2.29 16.83 -17.98
N ILE A 223 -2.61 16.16 -16.87
CA ILE A 223 -2.15 16.54 -15.54
C ILE A 223 -0.66 16.21 -15.39
N GLN A 224 -0.26 15.03 -15.85
CA GLN A 224 1.12 14.56 -15.82
C GLN A 224 2.06 15.52 -16.55
N THR A 225 1.69 15.97 -17.74
CA THR A 225 2.46 16.95 -18.52
C THR A 225 2.69 18.27 -17.76
N ILE A 226 1.67 18.74 -17.01
CA ILE A 226 1.80 19.96 -16.21
C ILE A 226 2.72 19.70 -15.00
N LEU A 227 2.52 18.62 -14.27
CA LEU A 227 3.28 18.31 -13.08
C LEU A 227 4.76 18.05 -13.39
N ARG A 228 5.06 17.33 -14.48
CA ARG A 228 6.43 17.02 -14.93
C ARG A 228 7.24 18.25 -15.40
N ARG A 229 6.65 19.41 -15.48
CA ARG A 229 7.39 20.69 -15.61
C ARG A 229 8.08 21.11 -14.32
N HIS A 230 7.67 20.56 -13.19
CA HIS A 230 8.18 20.94 -11.86
C HIS A 230 9.14 19.91 -11.27
N TYR A 231 9.24 18.74 -11.84
CA TYR A 231 10.20 17.70 -11.48
C TYR A 231 10.57 16.87 -12.70
N GLN A 232 11.64 16.15 -12.59
CA GLN A 232 12.14 15.32 -13.68
C GLN A 232 12.63 13.97 -13.14
N ARG A 233 12.94 13.07 -14.05
CA ARG A 233 13.60 11.82 -13.73
C ARG A 233 14.95 12.12 -13.06
N PRO A 234 15.29 11.47 -11.93
CA PRO A 234 16.59 11.69 -11.28
C PRO A 234 17.76 11.44 -12.24
N ALA A 235 18.70 12.39 -12.29
CA ALA A 235 19.80 12.39 -13.26
C ALA A 235 20.80 11.23 -13.06
N PHE A 236 20.82 10.62 -11.88
CA PHE A 236 21.68 9.49 -11.55
C PHE A 236 21.13 8.14 -12.04
N LEU A 237 19.88 8.05 -12.46
CA LEU A 237 19.31 6.80 -12.99
C LEU A 237 19.99 6.39 -14.31
N PRO A 238 20.10 5.08 -14.60
CA PRO A 238 20.72 4.60 -15.84
C PRO A 238 20.03 5.18 -17.08
N VAL A 239 20.78 5.54 -18.10
CA VAL A 239 20.25 6.21 -19.33
C VAL A 239 19.32 5.31 -20.10
N ASP A 240 19.69 4.05 -20.16
CA ASP A 240 19.02 2.96 -20.86
C ASP A 240 17.86 2.34 -20.11
N SER A 241 17.69 2.69 -18.82
CA SER A 241 16.56 2.18 -18.07
C SER A 241 15.25 2.91 -18.46
N GLU A 242 14.16 2.16 -18.56
CA GLU A 242 12.84 2.71 -18.81
C GLU A 242 12.30 3.40 -17.55
N SER A 243 11.57 4.47 -17.75
CA SER A 243 10.81 5.10 -16.67
C SER A 243 9.37 4.60 -16.71
N SER A 244 8.78 4.39 -15.56
CA SER A 244 7.35 4.17 -15.48
C SER A 244 6.58 5.31 -16.16
N SER A 245 5.51 4.96 -16.86
CA SER A 245 4.59 5.96 -17.39
C SER A 245 3.84 6.70 -16.29
N LEU A 246 3.84 6.16 -15.07
CA LEU A 246 3.13 6.68 -13.91
C LEU A 246 4.10 7.30 -12.91
N ASP A 247 3.66 8.41 -12.31
CA ASP A 247 4.26 8.96 -11.12
C ASP A 247 3.29 8.76 -9.94
N TRP A 248 3.83 8.48 -8.77
CA TRP A 248 3.08 8.33 -7.53
C TRP A 248 3.23 9.60 -6.71
N ILE A 249 2.12 10.15 -6.24
CA ILE A 249 2.12 11.31 -5.37
C ILE A 249 1.54 10.89 -4.02
N PHE A 250 2.26 11.19 -2.95
CA PHE A 250 1.78 10.95 -1.59
C PHE A 250 1.73 12.27 -0.85
N MET A 251 0.62 12.50 -0.15
CA MET A 251 0.39 13.77 0.54
C MET A 251 -0.39 13.55 1.83
N GLY A 252 -0.07 14.35 2.82
CA GLY A 252 -0.74 14.35 4.11
C GLY A 252 0.22 14.58 5.25
N GLY A 253 -0.17 14.22 6.45
CA GLY A 253 0.77 14.41 7.52
C GLY A 253 0.34 13.96 8.88
N SER A 254 1.36 13.96 9.72
CA SER A 254 1.35 13.67 11.13
C SER A 254 1.04 12.22 11.49
N GLY A 255 2.07 11.47 11.83
CA GLY A 255 1.97 10.11 12.31
C GLY A 255 2.19 9.05 11.23
N ARG A 256 1.51 7.92 11.36
CA ARG A 256 1.72 6.78 10.46
C ARG A 256 1.21 7.09 9.05
N GLY A 257 2.10 6.96 8.07
CA GLY A 257 1.77 6.93 6.64
C GLY A 257 1.34 5.53 6.19
N ALA A 258 2.00 4.97 5.18
CA ALA A 258 1.78 3.60 4.75
C ALA A 258 2.15 2.60 5.86
N MET A 259 1.30 1.58 6.07
CA MET A 259 1.59 0.47 6.98
C MET A 259 2.72 -0.39 6.41
N MET A 260 3.28 -1.29 7.23
CA MET A 260 4.28 -2.25 6.79
C MET A 260 3.71 -3.18 5.72
N HIS A 261 4.28 -3.15 4.52
CA HIS A 261 3.86 -3.92 3.34
C HIS A 261 5.03 -4.12 2.38
N ILE A 262 4.83 -4.94 1.39
CA ILE A 262 5.70 -5.13 0.23
C ILE A 262 4.88 -4.81 -1.03
N ASP A 263 5.52 -4.24 -2.04
CA ASP A 263 4.85 -3.95 -3.30
C ASP A 263 4.98 -5.11 -4.30
N ALA A 264 4.19 -5.04 -5.36
CA ALA A 264 4.23 -5.98 -6.48
C ALA A 264 4.28 -5.22 -7.82
N VAL A 265 5.23 -4.29 -7.96
CA VAL A 265 5.39 -3.46 -9.16
C VAL A 265 6.50 -3.96 -10.08
N ASN A 266 7.28 -4.97 -9.64
CA ASN A 266 8.35 -5.67 -10.36
C ASN A 266 9.50 -4.78 -10.85
N ARG A 267 9.62 -3.56 -10.31
CA ARG A 267 10.67 -2.59 -10.64
C ARG A 267 11.12 -1.89 -9.37
N PRO A 268 12.40 -1.53 -9.24
CA PRO A 268 12.84 -0.68 -8.14
C PRO A 268 12.24 0.72 -8.27
N SER A 269 12.04 1.36 -7.13
CA SER A 269 11.36 2.65 -7.02
C SER A 269 12.28 3.72 -6.48
N TRP A 270 12.06 4.94 -6.89
CA TRP A 270 12.61 6.12 -6.24
C TRP A 270 11.48 6.99 -5.71
N GLN A 271 11.73 7.67 -4.60
CA GLN A 271 10.80 8.65 -4.05
C GLN A 271 11.56 9.89 -3.59
N ALA A 272 11.15 11.05 -4.11
CA ALA A 272 11.68 12.37 -3.74
C ALA A 272 10.81 13.02 -2.68
N MET A 273 11.43 13.58 -1.65
CA MET A 273 10.76 14.39 -0.64
C MET A 273 10.66 15.83 -1.14
N ILE A 274 9.44 16.31 -1.30
CA ILE A 274 9.17 17.67 -1.78
C ILE A 274 8.87 18.62 -0.63
N LYS A 275 8.10 18.17 0.35
CA LYS A 275 7.78 18.95 1.56
C LYS A 275 7.63 18.04 2.75
N GLY A 276 7.84 18.60 3.93
CA GLY A 276 7.69 17.91 5.20
C GLY A 276 8.92 17.09 5.58
N LYS A 277 8.73 16.10 6.44
CA LYS A 277 9.78 15.21 6.91
C LYS A 277 9.18 13.81 7.08
N LYS A 278 9.86 12.79 6.56
CA LYS A 278 9.32 11.44 6.48
C LYS A 278 10.39 10.40 6.78
N THR A 279 10.12 9.50 7.72
CA THR A 279 10.98 8.35 7.99
C THR A 279 10.40 7.11 7.31
N TRP A 280 11.24 6.42 6.56
CA TRP A 280 10.99 5.07 6.10
C TRP A 280 11.56 4.08 7.08
N THR A 281 10.79 3.04 7.39
CA THR A 281 11.27 1.83 8.07
C THR A 281 11.20 0.71 7.06
N ILE A 282 12.32 0.08 6.77
CA ILE A 282 12.44 -1.04 5.84
C ILE A 282 12.99 -2.27 6.58
N GLN A 283 12.54 -3.44 6.18
CA GLN A 283 12.99 -4.69 6.77
C GLN A 283 13.02 -5.81 5.72
N PRO A 284 13.89 -6.82 5.92
CA PRO A 284 13.90 -8.01 5.08
C PRO A 284 12.56 -8.75 5.12
N PRO A 285 12.22 -9.52 4.08
CA PRO A 285 11.07 -10.41 4.12
C PRO A 285 11.26 -11.54 5.16
N PRO A 286 10.15 -12.14 5.64
CA PRO A 286 10.16 -13.11 6.75
C PRO A 286 11.13 -14.27 6.57
N GLU A 287 11.27 -14.79 5.35
CA GLU A 287 12.19 -15.89 5.04
C GLU A 287 13.66 -15.53 5.19
N CYS A 288 14.00 -14.25 5.21
CA CYS A 288 15.37 -13.76 5.34
C CYS A 288 15.74 -13.27 6.75
N LEU A 289 14.83 -13.37 7.72
CA LEU A 289 15.05 -12.90 9.09
C LEU A 289 16.19 -13.62 9.82
N LEU A 290 16.50 -14.85 9.46
CA LEU A 290 17.66 -15.59 9.97
C LEU A 290 18.99 -15.03 9.44
N HIS A 291 18.98 -14.33 8.30
CA HIS A 291 20.16 -13.73 7.67
C HIS A 291 20.36 -12.28 8.11
N SER A 292 19.27 -11.57 8.36
CA SER A 292 19.27 -10.21 8.91
C SER A 292 17.91 -9.91 9.50
N SER A 293 17.88 -9.69 10.81
CA SER A 293 16.66 -9.29 11.53
C SER A 293 16.53 -7.77 11.70
N LYS A 294 17.49 -7.01 11.16
CA LYS A 294 17.55 -5.55 11.39
C LYS A 294 16.47 -4.82 10.61
N ARG A 295 15.71 -4.02 11.31
CA ARG A 295 14.91 -2.95 10.73
C ARG A 295 15.80 -1.75 10.50
N LEU A 296 15.84 -1.28 9.27
CA LEU A 296 16.60 -0.09 8.90
C LEU A 296 15.65 1.10 8.88
N GLN A 297 16.14 2.25 9.29
CA GLN A 297 15.38 3.49 9.25
C GLN A 297 16.17 4.56 8.53
N VAL A 298 15.48 5.34 7.71
CA VAL A 298 16.06 6.48 7.01
C VAL A 298 15.07 7.62 6.95
N THR A 299 15.52 8.82 7.29
CA THR A 299 14.68 10.02 7.30
C THR A 299 15.02 10.90 6.11
N MET A 300 13.97 11.27 5.38
CA MET A 300 14.03 12.15 4.23
C MET A 300 13.59 13.56 4.60
N GLU A 301 14.32 14.53 4.07
CA GLU A 301 14.02 15.96 4.14
C GLU A 301 13.81 16.54 2.73
N PRO A 302 13.21 17.73 2.58
CA PRO A 302 12.95 18.30 1.26
C PRO A 302 14.21 18.35 0.38
N GLY A 303 14.11 17.85 -0.83
CA GLY A 303 15.21 17.70 -1.77
C GLY A 303 15.91 16.34 -1.77
N ASP A 304 15.66 15.48 -0.79
CA ASP A 304 16.23 14.13 -0.75
C ASP A 304 15.50 13.17 -1.69
N ILE A 305 16.21 12.17 -2.20
CA ILE A 305 15.65 11.06 -2.96
C ILE A 305 16.05 9.74 -2.29
N LEU A 306 15.08 8.92 -1.93
CA LEU A 306 15.29 7.53 -1.52
C LEU A 306 15.06 6.61 -2.72
N VAL A 307 16.01 5.72 -2.97
CA VAL A 307 15.84 4.60 -3.90
C VAL A 307 15.72 3.31 -3.08
N VAL A 308 14.70 2.53 -3.38
CA VAL A 308 14.44 1.25 -2.70
C VAL A 308 13.68 0.31 -3.62
N ASP A 309 14.08 -0.95 -3.67
CA ASP A 309 13.31 -1.98 -4.35
C ASP A 309 12.18 -2.46 -3.43
N THR A 310 11.01 -1.81 -3.57
CA THR A 310 9.82 -2.06 -2.75
C THR A 310 9.22 -3.45 -2.96
N ASN A 311 9.68 -4.20 -3.97
CA ASN A 311 9.31 -5.60 -4.17
C ASN A 311 10.17 -6.56 -3.33
N LYS A 312 11.34 -6.11 -2.86
CA LYS A 312 12.26 -6.87 -2.04
C LYS A 312 12.21 -6.49 -0.57
N TRP A 313 11.95 -5.21 -0.26
CA TRP A 313 11.94 -4.69 1.09
C TRP A 313 10.51 -4.44 1.59
N TYR A 314 10.14 -5.07 2.70
CA TYR A 314 8.97 -4.64 3.47
C TYR A 314 9.21 -3.23 3.97
N HIS A 315 8.22 -2.36 3.83
CA HIS A 315 8.41 -0.96 4.18
C HIS A 315 7.15 -0.34 4.78
N SER A 316 7.39 0.63 5.64
CA SER A 316 6.36 1.50 6.22
C SER A 316 6.89 2.91 6.33
N THR A 317 5.99 3.87 6.50
CA THR A 317 6.39 5.28 6.59
C THR A 317 5.79 5.97 7.80
N TYR A 318 6.54 6.92 8.35
CA TYR A 318 6.10 7.80 9.42
C TYR A 318 6.31 9.25 9.00
N ILE A 319 5.28 10.07 9.14
CA ILE A 319 5.32 11.50 8.81
C ILE A 319 5.51 12.29 10.08
N HIS A 320 6.59 13.06 10.13
CA HIS A 320 6.94 13.84 11.30
C HIS A 320 6.05 15.08 11.44
N PRO A 321 5.42 15.30 12.60
CA PRO A 321 4.56 16.47 12.84
C PRO A 321 5.26 17.80 12.65
N GLU A 322 6.52 17.90 13.06
CA GLU A 322 7.35 19.09 12.95
C GLU A 322 7.63 19.52 11.50
N GLY A 323 7.54 18.58 10.55
CA GLY A 323 7.67 18.86 9.12
C GLY A 323 6.42 19.44 8.48
N GLY A 324 5.30 19.42 9.18
CA GLY A 324 4.00 19.85 8.64
C GLY A 324 3.49 18.93 7.54
N LEU A 325 2.92 19.52 6.47
CA LEU A 325 2.39 18.75 5.34
C LEU A 325 3.51 18.07 4.55
N ALA A 326 3.49 16.75 4.52
CA ALA A 326 4.40 15.99 3.68
C ALA A 326 3.85 15.88 2.25
N ILE A 327 4.73 16.03 1.27
CA ILE A 327 4.46 15.77 -0.15
C ILE A 327 5.67 15.03 -0.71
N THR A 328 5.44 13.87 -1.31
CA THR A 328 6.47 13.10 -2.00
C THR A 328 6.00 12.72 -3.41
N ILE A 329 6.96 12.60 -4.31
CA ILE A 329 6.77 12.10 -5.67
C ILE A 329 7.67 10.90 -5.84
N GLY A 330 7.14 9.84 -6.44
CA GLY A 330 7.90 8.65 -6.75
C GLY A 330 7.55 8.08 -8.11
N SER A 331 8.41 7.26 -8.63
CA SER A 331 8.20 6.47 -9.84
C SER A 331 9.13 5.27 -9.83
N GLU A 332 8.92 4.35 -10.75
CA GLU A 332 9.75 3.17 -10.94
C GLU A 332 10.73 3.38 -12.11
N TYR A 333 11.79 2.59 -12.11
CA TYR A 333 12.72 2.40 -13.23
C TYR A 333 13.09 0.93 -13.36
N ASP A 334 13.48 0.48 -14.53
CA ASP A 334 13.92 -0.91 -14.73
C ASP A 334 15.43 -1.05 -14.79
#